data_9853fe3e34da88b18b995eafb707f048
#
_entry.id   9853fe3e34da88b18b995eafb707f048
#
_cell.length_a   1.000
_cell.length_b   1.000
_cell.length_c   1.000
_cell.angle_alpha   90.00
_cell.angle_beta   90.00
_cell.angle_gamma   90.00
#
_symmetry.space_group_name_H-M   'P 1'
#
loop_
_entity.id
_entity.type
_entity.pdbx_description
1 polymer ?
#
loop_
_entity_poly.entity_id
_entity_poly.type
_entity_poly.pdbx_seq_one_letter_code
_entity_poly.pdbx_strand_id
1 'polypeptide(L)'
;EFKKLILDETEDLNNSISDLNSKLSNDLSNSEKEEIFKQIESLENDLIEKKSEVLDRLLPEAFAVVKETAKRFFENEEVKVTASDFDKEIASKKSYTKIDSDKAIWKNNWDAAGKNVVWDMIHYDVQLIGGIVLHQGKIGEMQTGEGKTLVSTLPIYLNALTGDGVHLVTVNDYLAKRDSAWMGPILEFHGLKIDCIDYHKPNSPERKKAYEADITYGTNNEFGFDYLRDN
;
A
#
# COMPACT_ATOMS: atom_id res chain seq x y z
N GLU A 1 6.06 -10.09 -9.27
CA GLU A 1 5.57 -10.23 -10.65
C GLU A 1 4.77 -9.00 -11.06
N PHE A 2 3.67 -8.64 -10.37
CA PHE A 2 2.84 -7.46 -10.68
C PHE A 2 3.62 -6.14 -10.65
N LYS A 3 4.39 -5.86 -9.60
CA LYS A 3 5.25 -4.65 -9.52
C LYS A 3 6.20 -4.57 -10.72
N LYS A 4 6.77 -5.70 -11.15
CA LYS A 4 7.66 -5.73 -12.32
C LYS A 4 6.92 -5.39 -13.60
N LEU A 5 5.72 -5.93 -13.81
CA LEU A 5 4.91 -5.63 -14.99
C LEU A 5 4.58 -4.12 -15.09
N ILE A 6 4.21 -3.50 -13.95
CA ILE A 6 3.94 -2.06 -13.91
C ILE A 6 5.20 -1.26 -14.26
N LEU A 7 6.35 -1.63 -13.69
CA LEU A 7 7.63 -0.98 -13.98
C LEU A 7 7.99 -1.11 -15.44
N ASP A 8 7.93 -2.32 -16.02
CA ASP A 8 8.27 -2.57 -17.42
C ASP A 8 7.39 -1.76 -18.39
N GLU A 9 6.09 -1.62 -18.10
CA GLU A 9 5.13 -0.86 -18.94
C GLU A 9 5.20 0.66 -18.78
N THR A 10 5.85 1.16 -17.73
CA THR A 10 6.00 2.60 -17.44
C THR A 10 7.43 3.08 -17.58
N GLU A 11 8.38 2.21 -17.97
CA GLU A 11 9.82 2.49 -18.01
C GLU A 11 10.16 3.68 -18.91
N ASP A 12 9.61 3.72 -20.13
CA ASP A 12 9.90 4.78 -21.11
C ASP A 12 9.45 6.16 -20.60
N LEU A 13 8.27 6.24 -19.95
CA LEU A 13 7.75 7.49 -19.37
C LEU A 13 8.61 7.94 -18.19
N ASN A 14 8.96 7.02 -17.29
CA ASN A 14 9.82 7.32 -16.15
C ASN A 14 11.22 7.80 -16.61
N ASN A 15 11.79 7.17 -17.61
CA ASN A 15 13.08 7.58 -18.18
C ASN A 15 12.99 8.98 -18.81
N SER A 16 11.93 9.27 -19.57
CA SER A 16 11.72 10.57 -20.19
C SER A 16 11.57 11.69 -19.13
N ILE A 17 10.82 11.44 -18.05
CA ILE A 17 10.69 12.38 -16.93
C ILE A 17 12.04 12.60 -16.23
N SER A 18 12.79 11.53 -15.99
CA SER A 18 14.12 11.60 -15.37
C SER A 18 15.11 12.41 -16.21
N ASP A 19 15.11 12.22 -17.53
CA ASP A 19 15.95 12.97 -18.48
C ASP A 19 15.62 14.46 -18.48
N LEU A 20 14.33 14.82 -18.45
CA LEU A 20 13.90 16.21 -18.36
C LEU A 20 14.27 16.86 -17.02
N ASN A 21 14.09 16.14 -15.91
CA ASN A 21 14.53 16.61 -14.59
C ASN A 21 16.05 16.84 -14.54
N SER A 22 16.82 15.98 -15.18
CA SER A 22 18.27 16.13 -15.26
C SER A 22 18.67 17.40 -16.05
N LYS A 23 17.91 17.78 -17.07
CA LYS A 23 18.13 19.01 -17.83
C LYS A 23 17.87 20.27 -17.01
N LEU A 24 16.93 20.25 -16.06
CA LEU A 24 16.64 21.38 -15.19
C LEU A 24 17.80 21.77 -14.28
N SER A 25 18.77 20.88 -14.04
CA SER A 25 19.98 21.17 -13.26
C SER A 25 21.01 22.03 -14.03
N ASN A 26 20.83 22.23 -15.33
CA ASN A 26 21.71 23.06 -16.17
C ASN A 26 21.34 24.55 -16.06
N ASP A 27 22.25 25.41 -16.50
CA ASP A 27 22.03 26.87 -16.54
C ASP A 27 21.10 27.23 -17.70
N LEU A 28 19.80 27.20 -17.44
CA LEU A 28 18.74 27.46 -18.39
C LEU A 28 18.06 28.80 -18.10
N SER A 29 17.56 29.47 -19.14
CA SER A 29 16.70 30.63 -19.01
C SER A 29 15.33 30.24 -18.36
N ASN A 30 14.64 31.25 -17.80
CA ASN A 30 13.33 30.99 -17.19
C ASN A 30 12.31 30.44 -18.20
N SER A 31 12.36 30.89 -19.47
CA SER A 31 11.46 30.39 -20.51
C SER A 31 11.72 28.91 -20.86
N GLU A 32 12.99 28.52 -20.90
CA GLU A 32 13.35 27.08 -21.13
C GLU A 32 12.94 26.19 -19.98
N LYS A 33 13.10 26.66 -18.73
CA LYS A 33 12.61 25.94 -17.54
C LYS A 33 11.09 25.76 -17.55
N GLU A 34 10.36 26.82 -17.94
CA GLU A 34 8.89 26.77 -18.01
C GLU A 34 8.39 25.76 -19.06
N GLU A 35 9.09 25.68 -20.21
CA GLU A 35 8.77 24.69 -21.23
C GLU A 35 9.05 23.26 -20.75
N ILE A 36 10.17 23.03 -20.06
CA ILE A 36 10.51 21.72 -19.50
C ILE A 36 9.48 21.31 -18.43
N PHE A 37 9.07 22.22 -17.54
CA PHE A 37 8.04 21.93 -16.54
C PHE A 37 6.71 21.51 -17.16
N LYS A 38 6.27 22.17 -18.25
CA LYS A 38 5.07 21.78 -18.98
C LYS A 38 5.18 20.39 -19.60
N GLN A 39 6.37 20.06 -20.14
CA GLN A 39 6.61 18.71 -20.69
C GLN A 39 6.60 17.64 -19.59
N ILE A 40 7.20 17.91 -18.43
CA ILE A 40 7.17 17.01 -17.28
C ILE A 40 5.72 16.77 -16.82
N GLU A 41 4.95 17.85 -16.61
CA GLU A 41 3.53 17.76 -16.21
C GLU A 41 2.71 16.92 -17.19
N SER A 42 2.93 17.06 -18.50
CA SER A 42 2.27 16.24 -19.51
C SER A 42 2.63 14.76 -19.37
N LEU A 43 3.93 14.46 -19.23
CA LEU A 43 4.39 13.08 -19.09
C LEU A 43 3.96 12.44 -17.75
N GLU A 44 3.87 13.22 -16.68
CA GLU A 44 3.34 12.75 -15.40
C GLU A 44 1.84 12.38 -15.51
N ASN A 45 1.06 13.16 -16.24
CA ASN A 45 -0.33 12.83 -16.52
C ASN A 45 -0.45 11.55 -17.36
N ASP A 46 0.36 11.40 -18.41
CA ASP A 46 0.42 10.19 -19.23
C ASP A 46 0.84 8.96 -18.39
N LEU A 47 1.77 9.15 -17.45
CA LEU A 47 2.21 8.11 -16.53
C LEU A 47 1.09 7.65 -15.58
N ILE A 48 0.32 8.61 -15.03
CA ILE A 48 -0.84 8.31 -14.18
C ILE A 48 -1.89 7.52 -14.95
N GLU A 49 -2.21 7.96 -16.18
CA GLU A 49 -3.17 7.27 -17.04
C GLU A 49 -2.69 5.84 -17.36
N LYS A 50 -1.41 5.69 -17.74
CA LYS A 50 -0.80 4.39 -18.04
C LYS A 50 -0.82 3.46 -16.84
N LYS A 51 -0.47 3.95 -15.64
CA LYS A 51 -0.56 3.16 -14.40
C LYS A 51 -2.00 2.70 -14.15
N SER A 52 -2.98 3.59 -14.32
CA SER A 52 -4.40 3.25 -14.16
C SER A 52 -4.84 2.13 -15.10
N GLU A 53 -4.49 2.19 -16.38
CA GLU A 53 -4.77 1.13 -17.35
C GLU A 53 -4.18 -0.22 -16.94
N VAL A 54 -2.94 -0.22 -16.46
CA VAL A 54 -2.28 -1.45 -16.02
C VAL A 54 -2.95 -2.01 -14.77
N LEU A 55 -3.30 -1.16 -13.81
CA LEU A 55 -4.01 -1.58 -12.60
C LEU A 55 -5.39 -2.15 -12.89
N ASP A 56 -6.16 -1.55 -13.80
CA ASP A 56 -7.46 -2.07 -14.24
C ASP A 56 -7.34 -3.48 -14.83
N ARG A 57 -6.29 -3.74 -15.59
CA ARG A 57 -5.98 -5.05 -16.17
C ARG A 57 -5.59 -6.08 -15.10
N LEU A 58 -4.83 -5.65 -14.09
CA LEU A 58 -4.36 -6.49 -12.98
C LEU A 58 -5.42 -6.73 -11.90
N LEU A 59 -6.46 -5.90 -11.82
CA LEU A 59 -7.44 -5.90 -10.74
C LEU A 59 -8.04 -7.29 -10.45
N PRO A 60 -8.51 -8.08 -11.45
CA PRO A 60 -9.13 -9.38 -11.15
C PRO A 60 -8.14 -10.35 -10.49
N GLU A 61 -6.91 -10.38 -10.99
CA GLU A 61 -5.87 -11.28 -10.48
C GLU A 61 -5.35 -10.81 -9.11
N ALA A 62 -5.11 -9.52 -8.93
CA ALA A 62 -4.69 -8.92 -7.68
C ALA A 62 -5.71 -9.17 -6.56
N PHE A 63 -7.00 -9.00 -6.84
CA PHE A 63 -8.07 -9.28 -5.87
C PHE A 63 -8.19 -10.77 -5.57
N ALA A 64 -8.01 -11.64 -6.56
CA ALA A 64 -7.99 -13.08 -6.37
C ALA A 64 -6.83 -13.50 -5.46
N VAL A 65 -5.64 -12.91 -5.63
CA VAL A 65 -4.46 -13.17 -4.80
C VAL A 65 -4.70 -12.76 -3.35
N VAL A 66 -5.27 -11.58 -3.09
CA VAL A 66 -5.59 -11.13 -1.72
C VAL A 66 -6.66 -12.03 -1.09
N LYS A 67 -7.71 -12.37 -1.82
CA LYS A 67 -8.77 -13.29 -1.34
C LYS A 67 -8.22 -14.69 -1.03
N GLU A 68 -7.37 -15.23 -1.90
CA GLU A 68 -6.73 -16.53 -1.68
C GLU A 68 -5.79 -16.49 -0.47
N THR A 69 -5.04 -15.42 -0.27
CA THR A 69 -4.20 -15.26 0.92
C THR A 69 -5.04 -15.23 2.19
N ALA A 70 -6.11 -14.44 2.20
CA ALA A 70 -7.05 -14.39 3.33
C ALA A 70 -7.60 -15.79 3.65
N LYS A 71 -7.94 -16.59 2.62
CA LYS A 71 -8.39 -17.96 2.76
C LYS A 71 -7.31 -18.88 3.34
N ARG A 72 -6.07 -18.79 2.87
CA ARG A 72 -4.96 -19.59 3.38
C ARG A 72 -4.70 -19.34 4.87
N PHE A 73 -4.75 -18.09 5.30
CA PHE A 73 -4.61 -17.73 6.71
C PHE A 73 -5.83 -18.18 7.54
N PHE A 74 -7.03 -18.18 6.96
CA PHE A 74 -8.23 -18.70 7.61
C PHE A 74 -8.17 -20.23 7.82
N GLU A 75 -7.71 -20.98 6.83
CA GLU A 75 -7.71 -22.43 6.84
C GLU A 75 -6.50 -23.04 7.56
N ASN A 76 -5.43 -22.28 7.82
CA ASN A 76 -4.18 -22.80 8.36
C ASN A 76 -3.66 -21.94 9.51
N GLU A 77 -3.26 -22.57 10.61
CA GLU A 77 -2.59 -21.88 11.73
C GLU A 77 -1.24 -21.29 11.32
N GLU A 78 -0.55 -21.91 10.37
CA GLU A 78 0.73 -21.47 9.82
C GLU A 78 0.74 -21.61 8.30
N VAL A 79 1.11 -20.53 7.60
CA VAL A 79 1.35 -20.52 6.16
C VAL A 79 2.85 -20.52 5.90
N LYS A 80 3.34 -21.51 5.14
CA LYS A 80 4.77 -21.73 4.86
C LYS A 80 5.09 -21.37 3.41
N VAL A 81 6.07 -20.48 3.23
CA VAL A 81 6.56 -20.04 1.92
C VAL A 81 8.08 -20.09 1.86
N THR A 82 8.66 -20.01 0.67
CA THR A 82 10.11 -19.83 0.54
C THR A 82 10.47 -18.44 1.05
N ALA A 83 11.45 -18.34 1.97
CA ALA A 83 11.80 -17.10 2.62
C ALA A 83 12.45 -16.11 1.63
N SER A 84 11.88 -14.93 1.53
CA SER A 84 12.47 -13.76 0.89
C SER A 84 13.28 -12.94 1.91
N ASP A 85 14.04 -11.94 1.43
CA ASP A 85 14.74 -11.02 2.33
C ASP A 85 13.74 -10.14 3.11
N PHE A 86 12.58 -9.83 2.51
CA PHE A 86 11.49 -9.14 3.21
C PHE A 86 10.93 -9.98 4.36
N ASP A 87 10.70 -11.28 4.16
CA ASP A 87 10.25 -12.18 5.23
C ASP A 87 11.25 -12.22 6.40
N LYS A 88 12.56 -12.22 6.11
CA LYS A 88 13.61 -12.16 7.14
C LYS A 88 13.57 -10.84 7.89
N GLU A 89 13.33 -9.73 7.20
CA GLU A 89 13.17 -8.41 7.82
C GLU A 89 11.94 -8.40 8.75
N ILE A 90 10.78 -8.88 8.30
CA ILE A 90 9.57 -8.97 9.12
C ILE A 90 9.80 -9.87 10.33
N ALA A 91 10.38 -11.05 10.15
CA ALA A 91 10.66 -11.99 11.23
C ALA A 91 11.59 -11.42 12.32
N SER A 92 12.46 -10.46 11.98
CA SER A 92 13.32 -9.77 12.95
C SER A 92 12.57 -8.76 13.83
N LYS A 93 11.38 -8.32 13.40
CA LYS A 93 10.61 -7.22 14.04
C LYS A 93 9.26 -7.67 14.59
N LYS A 94 8.69 -8.73 14.05
CA LYS A 94 7.30 -9.15 14.28
C LYS A 94 7.23 -10.60 14.72
N SER A 95 6.38 -10.91 15.70
CA SER A 95 6.28 -12.24 16.31
C SER A 95 5.43 -13.25 15.52
N TYR A 96 4.66 -12.78 14.55
CA TYR A 96 3.81 -13.64 13.71
C TYR A 96 4.54 -14.26 12.52
N THR A 97 5.81 -13.93 12.31
CA THR A 97 6.63 -14.52 11.26
C THR A 97 7.91 -15.07 11.87
N LYS A 98 8.35 -16.24 11.46
CA LYS A 98 9.64 -16.83 11.84
C LYS A 98 10.32 -17.44 10.61
N ILE A 99 11.64 -17.48 10.61
CA ILE A 99 12.43 -18.16 9.59
C ILE A 99 12.87 -19.52 10.11
N ASP A 100 12.66 -20.54 9.30
CA ASP A 100 13.17 -21.89 9.53
C ASP A 100 13.85 -22.38 8.26
N SER A 101 15.18 -22.41 8.29
CA SER A 101 16.03 -22.73 7.14
C SER A 101 15.75 -21.82 5.93
N ASP A 102 15.20 -22.36 4.85
CA ASP A 102 14.81 -21.66 3.62
C ASP A 102 13.33 -21.25 3.59
N LYS A 103 12.60 -21.47 4.69
CA LYS A 103 11.18 -21.19 4.79
C LYS A 103 10.87 -20.02 5.72
N ALA A 104 9.92 -19.20 5.31
CA ALA A 104 9.22 -18.27 6.17
C ALA A 104 7.90 -18.89 6.60
N ILE A 105 7.64 -18.87 7.89
CA ILE A 105 6.44 -19.41 8.53
C ILE A 105 5.66 -18.25 9.10
N TRP A 106 4.49 -17.99 8.54
CA TRP A 106 3.57 -16.93 8.92
C TRP A 106 2.42 -17.53 9.74
N LYS A 107 2.20 -17.00 10.94
CA LYS A 107 1.09 -17.42 11.80
C LYS A 107 -0.19 -16.70 11.42
N ASN A 108 -1.33 -17.35 11.62
CA ASN A 108 -2.65 -16.74 11.43
C ASN A 108 -3.14 -15.91 12.62
N ASN A 109 -2.29 -15.69 13.62
CA ASN A 109 -2.64 -14.93 14.81
C ASN A 109 -1.55 -13.92 15.17
N TRP A 110 -1.98 -12.74 15.65
CA TRP A 110 -1.08 -11.64 16.03
C TRP A 110 -1.75 -10.65 16.96
N ASP A 111 -0.97 -9.77 17.56
CA ASP A 111 -1.50 -8.64 18.33
C ASP A 111 -1.99 -7.52 17.41
N ALA A 112 -3.22 -7.08 17.62
CA ALA A 112 -3.80 -5.90 16.95
C ALA A 112 -4.30 -4.92 18.03
N ALA A 113 -3.55 -3.86 18.27
CA ALA A 113 -3.83 -2.83 19.27
C ALA A 113 -4.05 -3.38 20.69
N GLY A 114 -3.19 -4.31 21.12
CA GLY A 114 -3.22 -4.90 22.46
C GLY A 114 -4.20 -6.07 22.61
N LYS A 115 -4.77 -6.56 21.50
CA LYS A 115 -5.61 -7.77 21.50
C LYS A 115 -5.02 -8.81 20.56
N ASN A 116 -4.84 -10.03 21.06
CA ASN A 116 -4.49 -11.14 20.18
C ASN A 116 -5.71 -11.47 19.31
N VAL A 117 -5.53 -11.40 18.00
CA VAL A 117 -6.54 -11.75 17.00
C VAL A 117 -6.09 -13.00 16.26
N VAL A 118 -7.05 -13.85 15.90
CA VAL A 118 -6.86 -14.96 14.96
C VAL A 118 -7.54 -14.55 13.67
N TRP A 119 -6.88 -14.71 12.53
CA TRP A 119 -7.48 -14.36 11.25
C TRP A 119 -8.61 -15.34 10.91
N ASP A 120 -9.82 -14.84 10.79
CA ASP A 120 -11.05 -15.57 10.58
C ASP A 120 -11.92 -15.05 9.42
N MET A 121 -11.32 -14.31 8.48
CA MET A 121 -12.05 -13.61 7.43
C MET A 121 -11.64 -14.07 6.03
N ILE A 122 -12.64 -14.21 5.16
CA ILE A 122 -12.47 -14.37 3.71
C ILE A 122 -13.41 -13.38 3.02
N HIS A 123 -12.94 -12.73 1.97
CA HIS A 123 -13.75 -11.74 1.23
C HIS A 123 -14.97 -12.40 0.57
N TYR A 124 -16.16 -11.86 0.83
CA TYR A 124 -17.37 -12.19 0.09
C TYR A 124 -17.40 -11.48 -1.28
N ASP A 125 -18.17 -12.03 -2.22
CA ASP A 125 -18.24 -11.44 -3.56
C ASP A 125 -18.76 -9.99 -3.57
N VAL A 126 -19.70 -9.65 -2.70
CA VAL A 126 -20.16 -8.27 -2.52
C VAL A 126 -19.05 -7.34 -2.04
N GLN A 127 -18.09 -7.85 -1.26
CA GLN A 127 -16.93 -7.08 -0.80
C GLN A 127 -15.90 -6.86 -1.92
N LEU A 128 -15.79 -7.79 -2.87
CA LEU A 128 -15.00 -7.58 -4.10
C LEU A 128 -15.58 -6.43 -4.92
N ILE A 129 -16.92 -6.38 -5.07
CA ILE A 129 -17.61 -5.25 -5.73
C ILE A 129 -17.30 -3.94 -5.02
N GLY A 130 -17.35 -3.91 -3.68
CA GLY A 130 -16.97 -2.74 -2.89
C GLY A 130 -15.53 -2.28 -3.15
N GLY A 131 -14.59 -3.21 -3.23
CA GLY A 131 -13.20 -2.93 -3.57
C GLY A 131 -13.03 -2.33 -4.97
N ILE A 132 -13.76 -2.85 -5.97
CA ILE A 132 -13.76 -2.32 -7.34
C ILE A 132 -14.29 -0.87 -7.36
N VAL A 133 -15.41 -0.63 -6.68
CA VAL A 133 -16.02 0.71 -6.57
C VAL A 133 -15.04 1.73 -6.00
N LEU A 134 -14.32 1.35 -4.93
CA LEU A 134 -13.31 2.21 -4.30
C LEU A 134 -12.10 2.44 -5.22
N HIS A 135 -11.61 1.40 -5.91
CA HIS A 135 -10.51 1.55 -6.86
C HIS A 135 -10.86 2.51 -8.01
N GLN A 136 -12.12 2.50 -8.44
CA GLN A 136 -12.63 3.43 -9.48
C GLN A 136 -12.84 4.87 -8.97
N GLY A 137 -12.40 5.22 -7.77
CA GLY A 137 -12.57 6.56 -7.20
C GLY A 137 -14.01 6.91 -6.84
N LYS A 138 -14.89 5.91 -6.68
CA LYS A 138 -16.31 6.09 -6.34
C LYS A 138 -16.55 5.90 -4.86
N ILE A 139 -17.70 6.35 -4.37
CA ILE A 139 -18.14 6.16 -2.99
C ILE A 139 -18.86 4.82 -2.87
N GLY A 140 -18.35 3.92 -2.01
CA GLY A 140 -18.99 2.67 -1.65
C GLY A 140 -19.73 2.82 -0.31
N GLU A 141 -21.08 2.84 -0.34
CA GLU A 141 -21.87 2.81 0.89
C GLU A 141 -21.94 1.38 1.44
N MET A 142 -21.55 1.19 2.69
CA MET A 142 -21.62 -0.09 3.40
C MET A 142 -22.13 0.14 4.81
N GLN A 143 -23.04 -0.72 5.28
CA GLN A 143 -23.57 -0.67 6.63
C GLN A 143 -22.51 -1.05 7.68
N THR A 144 -22.78 -0.72 8.94
CA THR A 144 -21.92 -1.15 10.06
C THR A 144 -21.95 -2.68 10.15
N GLY A 145 -20.78 -3.28 10.28
CA GLY A 145 -20.62 -4.75 10.36
C GLY A 145 -20.40 -5.46 9.02
N GLU A 146 -20.51 -4.79 7.87
CA GLU A 146 -20.31 -5.40 6.55
C GLU A 146 -18.84 -5.59 6.13
N GLY A 147 -17.91 -5.29 7.03
CA GLY A 147 -16.48 -5.56 6.81
C GLY A 147 -15.75 -4.51 5.99
N LYS A 148 -16.06 -3.20 6.16
CA LYS A 148 -15.37 -2.10 5.46
C LYS A 148 -13.85 -2.19 5.55
N THR A 149 -13.31 -2.54 6.72
CA THR A 149 -11.86 -2.69 6.95
C THR A 149 -11.26 -3.81 6.09
N LEU A 150 -11.98 -4.92 5.92
CA LEU A 150 -11.55 -6.01 5.06
C LEU A 150 -11.63 -5.62 3.57
N VAL A 151 -12.71 -4.95 3.16
CA VAL A 151 -12.89 -4.46 1.77
C VAL A 151 -11.76 -3.53 1.36
N SER A 152 -11.30 -2.65 2.26
CA SER A 152 -10.24 -1.69 1.96
C SER A 152 -8.91 -2.36 1.59
N THR A 153 -8.66 -3.60 2.05
CA THR A 153 -7.41 -4.32 1.72
C THR A 153 -7.24 -4.57 0.22
N LEU A 154 -8.34 -4.71 -0.51
CA LEU A 154 -8.35 -4.99 -1.95
C LEU A 154 -7.80 -3.82 -2.79
N PRO A 155 -8.41 -2.62 -2.76
CA PRO A 155 -7.90 -1.47 -3.51
C PRO A 155 -6.55 -0.98 -2.96
N ILE A 156 -6.29 -1.10 -1.66
CA ILE A 156 -5.00 -0.74 -1.06
C ILE A 156 -3.89 -1.61 -1.65
N TYR A 157 -4.08 -2.95 -1.66
CA TYR A 157 -3.11 -3.86 -2.25
C TYR A 157 -2.84 -3.51 -3.71
N LEU A 158 -3.89 -3.39 -4.52
CA LEU A 158 -3.77 -3.11 -5.96
C LEU A 158 -3.01 -1.79 -6.23
N ASN A 159 -3.40 -0.71 -5.55
CA ASN A 159 -2.76 0.58 -5.77
C ASN A 159 -1.34 0.66 -5.21
N ALA A 160 -1.02 -0.05 -4.11
CA ALA A 160 0.33 -0.13 -3.57
C ALA A 160 1.34 -0.83 -4.50
N LEU A 161 0.87 -1.55 -5.51
CA LEU A 161 1.73 -2.18 -6.52
C LEU A 161 2.46 -1.17 -7.41
N THR A 162 1.95 0.06 -7.54
CA THR A 162 2.61 1.14 -8.30
C THR A 162 3.89 1.63 -7.65
N GLY A 163 4.03 1.47 -6.33
CA GLY A 163 5.16 2.01 -5.57
C GLY A 163 5.05 3.50 -5.22
N ASP A 164 3.94 4.16 -5.56
CA ASP A 164 3.72 5.59 -5.28
C ASP A 164 3.25 5.86 -3.83
N GLY A 165 2.98 4.78 -3.08
CA GLY A 165 2.42 4.85 -1.73
C GLY A 165 0.89 4.99 -1.73
N VAL A 166 0.25 4.40 -0.70
CA VAL A 166 -1.20 4.47 -0.50
C VAL A 166 -1.49 4.96 0.90
N HIS A 167 -2.33 5.97 1.04
CA HIS A 167 -2.78 6.47 2.33
C HIS A 167 -4.17 5.92 2.66
N LEU A 168 -4.31 5.26 3.82
CA LEU A 168 -5.59 4.87 4.36
C LEU A 168 -5.98 5.80 5.52
N VAL A 169 -7.06 6.54 5.30
CA VAL A 169 -7.53 7.55 6.26
C VAL A 169 -8.64 6.99 7.13
N THR A 170 -8.50 7.13 8.45
CA THR A 170 -9.50 6.74 9.44
C THR A 170 -10.02 7.96 10.21
N VAL A 171 -11.15 7.78 10.92
CA VAL A 171 -11.77 8.87 11.70
C VAL A 171 -11.07 9.17 13.02
N ASN A 172 -10.26 8.24 13.55
CA ASN A 172 -9.52 8.42 14.80
C ASN A 172 -8.25 7.53 14.84
N ASP A 173 -7.34 7.87 15.75
CA ASP A 173 -6.06 7.20 15.94
C ASP A 173 -6.17 5.74 16.40
N TYR A 174 -7.18 5.43 17.21
CA TYR A 174 -7.45 4.05 17.63
C TYR A 174 -7.72 3.15 16.41
N LEU A 175 -8.56 3.60 15.48
CA LEU A 175 -8.88 2.84 14.27
C LEU A 175 -7.66 2.77 13.35
N ALA A 176 -6.89 3.84 13.17
CA ALA A 176 -5.67 3.81 12.36
C ALA A 176 -4.70 2.75 12.88
N LYS A 177 -4.42 2.76 14.18
CA LYS A 177 -3.53 1.79 14.85
C LYS A 177 -4.08 0.36 14.82
N ARG A 178 -5.37 0.20 15.11
CA ARG A 178 -6.02 -1.12 15.11
C ARG A 178 -6.03 -1.73 13.72
N ASP A 179 -6.48 -0.98 12.72
CA ASP A 179 -6.69 -1.52 11.38
C ASP A 179 -5.36 -1.77 10.67
N SER A 180 -4.34 -0.94 10.87
CA SER A 180 -2.98 -1.20 10.38
C SER A 180 -2.39 -2.47 10.99
N ALA A 181 -2.58 -2.69 12.30
CA ALA A 181 -2.09 -3.88 12.98
C ALA A 181 -2.91 -5.13 12.63
N TRP A 182 -4.21 -5.00 12.37
CA TRP A 182 -5.09 -6.12 12.08
C TRP A 182 -4.96 -6.61 10.64
N MET A 183 -4.99 -5.70 9.65
CA MET A 183 -4.92 -6.03 8.22
C MET A 183 -3.47 -6.13 7.72
N GLY A 184 -2.54 -5.49 8.44
CA GLY A 184 -1.13 -5.41 8.05
C GLY A 184 -0.49 -6.73 7.69
N PRO A 185 -0.54 -7.78 8.53
CA PRO A 185 0.13 -9.04 8.25
C PRO A 185 -0.27 -9.71 6.94
N ILE A 186 -1.54 -9.57 6.52
CA ILE A 186 -2.02 -10.10 5.23
C ILE A 186 -1.38 -9.37 4.05
N LEU A 187 -1.21 -8.05 4.16
CA LEU A 187 -0.59 -7.23 3.11
C LEU A 187 0.94 -7.35 3.14
N GLU A 188 1.55 -7.45 4.33
CA GLU A 188 2.99 -7.72 4.50
C GLU A 188 3.40 -9.09 3.93
N PHE A 189 2.52 -10.09 3.97
CA PHE A 189 2.74 -11.39 3.33
C PHE A 189 3.03 -11.29 1.83
N HIS A 190 2.57 -10.22 1.19
CA HIS A 190 2.82 -9.90 -0.22
C HIS A 190 4.05 -9.00 -0.44
N GLY A 191 4.86 -8.76 0.59
CA GLY A 191 6.06 -7.95 0.49
C GLY A 191 5.79 -6.44 0.48
N LEU A 192 4.64 -5.98 1.01
CA LEU A 192 4.32 -4.56 1.16
C LEU A 192 4.69 -4.07 2.56
N LYS A 193 5.36 -2.92 2.63
CA LYS A 193 5.66 -2.24 3.89
C LYS A 193 4.45 -1.45 4.36
N ILE A 194 4.12 -1.59 5.64
CA ILE A 194 2.98 -0.92 6.27
C ILE A 194 3.44 -0.19 7.51
N ASP A 195 3.01 1.06 7.65
CA ASP A 195 3.19 1.81 8.88
C ASP A 195 1.95 2.67 9.19
N CYS A 196 1.89 3.20 10.40
CA CYS A 196 0.83 4.08 10.86
C CYS A 196 1.44 5.33 11.50
N ILE A 197 1.18 6.49 10.91
CA ILE A 197 1.74 7.77 11.40
C ILE A 197 1.31 8.11 12.82
N ASP A 198 0.14 7.61 13.26
CA ASP A 198 -0.36 7.84 14.62
C ASP A 198 0.45 7.11 15.72
N TYR A 199 1.40 6.24 15.37
CA TYR A 199 2.38 5.69 16.31
C TYR A 199 3.57 6.63 16.55
N HIS A 200 3.81 7.58 15.65
CA HIS A 200 5.02 8.39 15.61
C HIS A 200 4.73 9.84 15.98
N LYS A 201 5.68 10.49 16.67
CA LYS A 201 5.55 11.91 17.03
C LYS A 201 5.62 12.79 15.77
N PRO A 202 4.83 13.87 15.69
CA PRO A 202 4.96 14.85 14.61
C PRO A 202 6.41 15.32 14.42
N ASN A 203 6.81 15.52 13.17
CA ASN A 203 8.16 15.95 12.75
C ASN A 203 9.30 14.99 13.14
N SER A 204 9.02 13.77 13.62
CA SER A 204 10.07 12.79 13.91
C SER A 204 10.58 12.09 12.64
N PRO A 205 11.85 11.62 12.63
CA PRO A 205 12.38 10.81 11.53
C PRO A 205 11.55 9.54 11.29
N GLU A 206 11.03 8.93 12.36
CA GLU A 206 10.20 7.73 12.29
C GLU A 206 8.89 8.02 11.56
N ARG A 207 8.27 9.21 11.80
CA ARG A 207 7.05 9.62 11.11
C ARG A 207 7.30 9.89 9.63
N LYS A 208 8.43 10.52 9.26
CA LYS A 208 8.83 10.68 7.86
C LYS A 208 9.01 9.33 7.18
N LYS A 209 9.67 8.38 7.88
CA LYS A 209 9.85 7.03 7.38
C LYS A 209 8.53 6.28 7.20
N ALA A 210 7.52 6.55 8.03
CA ALA A 210 6.20 5.95 7.88
C ALA A 210 5.51 6.34 6.56
N TYR A 211 5.78 7.54 6.04
CA TYR A 211 5.32 7.97 4.72
C TYR A 211 6.05 7.29 3.55
N GLU A 212 7.23 6.69 3.80
CA GLU A 212 7.97 5.90 2.79
C GLU A 212 7.48 4.45 2.68
N ALA A 213 6.50 4.05 3.50
CA ALA A 213 5.88 2.74 3.42
C ALA A 213 5.00 2.62 2.16
N ASP A 214 4.84 1.41 1.62
CA ASP A 214 3.90 1.16 0.51
C ASP A 214 2.46 1.52 0.90
N ILE A 215 2.13 1.36 2.20
CA ILE A 215 0.80 1.67 2.76
C ILE A 215 0.97 2.40 4.08
N THR A 216 0.43 3.61 4.17
CA THR A 216 0.47 4.46 5.36
C THR A 216 -0.92 4.66 5.93
N TYR A 217 -1.15 4.19 7.15
CA TYR A 217 -2.38 4.44 7.90
C TYR A 217 -2.26 5.73 8.70
N GLY A 218 -3.37 6.45 8.84
CA GLY A 218 -3.42 7.62 9.70
C GLY A 218 -4.81 8.24 9.80
N THR A 219 -4.95 9.22 10.68
CA THR A 219 -6.18 9.97 10.79
C THR A 219 -6.20 11.14 9.81
N ASN A 220 -7.41 11.55 9.41
CA ASN A 220 -7.61 12.73 8.58
C ASN A 220 -6.87 13.98 9.12
N ASN A 221 -6.98 14.20 10.44
CA ASN A 221 -6.35 15.36 11.07
C ASN A 221 -4.82 15.30 10.99
N GLU A 222 -4.23 14.14 11.26
CA GLU A 222 -2.77 14.00 11.25
C GLU A 222 -2.18 14.16 9.84
N PHE A 223 -2.80 13.57 8.82
CA PHE A 223 -2.41 13.82 7.43
C PHE A 223 -2.52 15.30 7.05
N GLY A 224 -3.63 15.96 7.43
CA GLY A 224 -3.83 17.38 7.15
C GLY A 224 -2.82 18.27 7.87
N PHE A 225 -2.51 17.99 9.13
CA PHE A 225 -1.51 18.75 9.88
C PHE A 225 -0.09 18.51 9.38
N ASP A 226 0.25 17.30 8.96
CA ASP A 226 1.57 17.04 8.38
C ASP A 226 1.74 17.79 7.06
N TYR A 227 0.73 17.75 6.19
CA TYR A 227 0.73 18.54 4.95
C TYR A 227 0.97 20.03 5.20
N LEU A 228 0.31 20.61 6.23
CA LEU A 228 0.51 22.03 6.60
C LEU A 228 1.87 22.32 7.24
N ARG A 229 2.54 21.32 7.83
CA ARG A 229 3.88 21.48 8.42
C ARG A 229 4.99 21.39 7.37
N ASP A 230 4.74 20.68 6.28
CA ASP A 230 5.73 20.47 5.22
C ASP A 230 5.69 21.57 4.15
N ASN A 231 4.63 22.41 4.15
CA ASN A 231 4.50 23.62 3.32
C ASN A 231 4.80 24.89 4.13
#